data_6fb03abc782fd3c66ccc95d60d81e93c
#
_entry.id   6fb03abc782fd3c66ccc95d60d81e93c
#
_cell.length_a   1.000
_cell.length_b   1.000
_cell.length_c   1.000
_cell.angle_alpha   90.00
_cell.angle_beta   90.00
_cell.angle_gamma   90.00
#
_symmetry.space_group_name_H-M   'P 1'
#
loop_
_entity.id
_entity.type
_entity.pdbx_description
1 polymer ?
#
loop_
_entity_poly.entity_id
_entity_poly.type
_entity_poly.pdbx_seq_one_letter_code
_entity_poly.pdbx_strand_id
1 'polypeptide(L)'
;MAASIGQKLSSVASRTNSLLKKTVKLTEHTPCACPYYSTAAKRLEHEPRIACRTSETDPRKHTGDHVGLYYTVPEEEMAVIKTGMHPWHLRMMKSFNESCLMVRKPALELKGYLDKLNLKHPVPRFLLYGRRGSGKTLTLHHTMQCCHKDGWIIVHAPWAGQWVRGWYKEVAVSTYKPDRYDLPADSAEWLTHFRAQNLGKLSELKTTSEYIWTKREKAEVGTSFEEIINFGLSRLKFSSDCVGVLLKELRVQAETQGLKVLVVVDSVNAFYVQWNQQNALKNMEKKQLRPGEISLVHNFKKMLSPTWSHGVAICAVSEEANDEDKREDFTPIYLLGQEGFEALDPFIPIYVPDYTEKEALSNINYYIDRNWIQNDYGKTDEGKRELMFVSNRNPFNLAKICAQL
;
A
#
# COMPACT_ATOMS: atom_id res chain seq x y z
N MET A 1 -30.56 19.03 41.21
CA MET A 1 -29.39 18.14 41.08
C MET A 1 -28.28 18.71 40.19
N ALA A 2 -28.08 20.01 40.11
CA ALA A 2 -27.05 20.66 39.27
C ALA A 2 -25.97 21.39 40.08
N ALA A 3 -26.00 21.33 41.42
CA ALA A 3 -25.05 22.07 42.26
C ALA A 3 -23.91 21.19 42.86
N SER A 4 -23.88 19.88 42.58
CA SER A 4 -22.90 18.96 43.17
C SER A 4 -21.71 18.60 42.26
N ILE A 5 -21.73 18.99 40.98
CA ILE A 5 -20.66 18.66 40.02
C ILE A 5 -19.61 19.79 39.91
N GLY A 6 -19.95 21.01 40.31
CA GLY A 6 -19.02 22.14 40.24
C GLY A 6 -17.91 22.14 41.30
N GLN A 7 -18.11 21.48 42.44
CA GLN A 7 -17.12 21.49 43.54
C GLN A 7 -16.02 20.40 43.43
N LYS A 8 -16.17 19.38 42.59
CA LYS A 8 -15.14 18.36 42.40
C LYS A 8 -14.10 18.69 41.35
N LEU A 9 -14.35 19.70 40.49
CA LEU A 9 -13.38 20.10 39.45
C LEU A 9 -12.43 21.21 39.93
N SER A 10 -12.76 21.94 41.02
CA SER A 10 -11.87 22.96 41.58
C SER A 10 -10.77 22.40 42.48
N SER A 11 -10.92 21.18 43.00
CA SER A 11 -9.91 20.56 43.90
C SER A 11 -8.78 19.84 43.15
N VAL A 12 -8.95 19.56 41.85
CA VAL A 12 -7.90 18.93 41.03
C VAL A 12 -6.97 19.96 40.41
N ALA A 13 -7.47 21.15 40.12
CA ALA A 13 -6.65 22.26 39.56
C ALA A 13 -5.69 22.89 40.57
N SER A 14 -5.95 22.78 41.89
CA SER A 14 -5.08 23.36 42.92
C SER A 14 -3.91 22.47 43.34
N ARG A 15 -3.92 21.18 42.99
CA ARG A 15 -2.82 20.25 43.31
C ARG A 15 -1.72 20.15 42.25
N THR A 16 -1.94 20.62 41.04
CA THR A 16 -0.94 20.60 39.96
C THR A 16 -0.03 21.83 39.96
N ASN A 17 -0.43 22.92 40.63
CA ASN A 17 0.38 24.15 40.69
C ASN A 17 1.40 24.22 41.86
N SER A 18 1.41 23.27 42.78
CA SER A 18 2.36 23.26 43.91
C SER A 18 3.64 22.44 43.63
N LEU A 19 3.69 21.70 42.54
CA LEU A 19 4.86 20.86 42.17
C LEU A 19 5.83 21.52 41.20
N LEU A 20 5.53 22.70 40.67
CA LEU A 20 6.36 23.42 39.69
C LEU A 20 7.20 24.60 40.27
N LYS A 21 7.31 24.72 41.60
CA LYS A 21 8.18 25.71 42.24
C LYS A 21 9.21 25.11 43.19
N LYS A 22 9.97 24.11 42.70
CA LYS A 22 11.28 23.85 43.29
C LYS A 22 12.35 24.17 42.26
N THR A 23 12.81 25.39 42.29
CA THR A 23 14.03 25.86 41.66
C THR A 23 15.21 24.99 42.11
N VAL A 24 15.73 24.20 41.20
CA VAL A 24 17.00 23.54 41.39
C VAL A 24 18.08 24.60 41.16
N LYS A 25 18.81 24.97 42.21
CA LYS A 25 20.06 25.74 42.11
C LYS A 25 21.04 24.91 41.33
N LEU A 26 21.44 25.39 40.16
CA LEU A 26 22.61 24.88 39.44
C LEU A 26 23.86 25.18 40.24
N THR A 27 24.40 24.19 40.92
CA THR A 27 25.77 24.25 41.42
C THR A 27 26.68 23.92 40.22
N GLU A 28 27.62 24.82 39.95
CA GLU A 28 28.72 24.60 38.99
C GLU A 28 29.49 23.36 39.40
N HIS A 29 29.31 22.26 38.69
CA HIS A 29 30.19 21.12 38.82
C HIS A 29 31.27 21.22 37.75
N THR A 30 32.49 21.41 38.20
CA THR A 30 33.75 21.13 37.47
C THR A 30 33.62 19.83 36.67
N PRO A 31 34.05 19.81 35.40
CA PRO A 31 33.98 18.60 34.60
C PRO A 31 34.93 17.55 35.23
N CYS A 32 34.31 16.49 35.75
CA CYS A 32 35.03 15.31 36.15
C CYS A 32 35.55 14.66 34.84
N ALA A 33 36.85 14.74 34.63
CA ALA A 33 37.53 14.08 33.54
C ALA A 33 37.38 12.56 33.74
N CYS A 34 36.46 11.95 33.01
CA CYS A 34 36.30 10.51 32.94
C CYS A 34 37.43 9.96 32.08
N PRO A 35 38.38 9.17 32.60
CA PRO A 35 39.57 8.78 31.89
C PRO A 35 39.36 7.67 30.84
N TYR A 36 38.13 7.40 30.46
CA TYR A 36 37.77 6.33 29.52
C TYR A 36 37.33 6.79 28.12
N TYR A 37 37.44 8.07 27.78
CA TYR A 37 37.13 8.55 26.42
C TYR A 37 38.36 9.02 25.66
N SER A 38 39.45 8.31 25.79
CA SER A 38 40.62 8.51 24.93
C SER A 38 41.21 7.15 24.51
N THR A 39 40.43 6.38 23.85
CA THR A 39 41.00 5.42 22.91
C THR A 39 40.63 5.88 21.53
N ALA A 40 41.68 6.28 20.79
CA ALA A 40 41.64 6.57 19.39
C ALA A 40 40.61 5.69 18.68
N ALA A 41 39.70 6.33 17.96
CA ALA A 41 38.88 5.63 16.98
C ALA A 41 39.84 4.83 16.10
N LYS A 42 40.03 3.53 16.40
CA LYS A 42 40.63 2.60 15.45
C LYS A 42 39.84 2.85 14.18
N ARG A 43 40.47 3.37 13.13
CA ARG A 43 39.96 3.31 11.79
C ARG A 43 39.64 1.83 11.60
N LEU A 44 38.33 1.51 11.66
CA LEU A 44 37.83 0.24 11.21
C LEU A 44 38.29 0.16 9.76
N GLU A 45 39.26 -0.70 9.50
CA GLU A 45 39.60 -1.10 8.16
C GLU A 45 38.25 -1.46 7.52
N HIS A 46 37.90 -0.74 6.47
CA HIS A 46 36.67 -1.00 5.74
C HIS A 46 36.77 -2.40 5.16
N GLU A 47 36.22 -3.38 5.86
CA GLU A 47 35.87 -4.63 5.20
C GLU A 47 35.08 -4.26 3.92
N PRO A 48 35.42 -4.90 2.79
CA PRO A 48 34.76 -4.58 1.52
C PRO A 48 33.26 -4.66 1.74
N ARG A 49 32.57 -3.52 1.67
CA ARG A 49 31.11 -3.47 1.85
C ARG A 49 30.51 -4.40 0.82
N ILE A 50 29.88 -5.47 1.27
CA ILE A 50 29.14 -6.37 0.39
C ILE A 50 28.12 -5.49 -0.32
N ALA A 51 28.19 -5.45 -1.64
CA ALA A 51 27.33 -4.57 -2.45
C ALA A 51 25.88 -5.03 -2.33
N CYS A 52 25.13 -4.46 -1.37
CA CYS A 52 23.69 -4.69 -1.22
C CYS A 52 22.86 -3.61 -1.92
N ARG A 53 23.49 -2.65 -2.58
CA ARG A 53 22.86 -1.48 -3.18
C ARG A 53 23.23 -1.29 -4.63
N THR A 54 22.32 -0.68 -5.39
CA THR A 54 22.57 -0.16 -6.73
C THR A 54 22.44 1.35 -6.74
N SER A 55 23.22 2.02 -7.59
CA SER A 55 23.11 3.46 -7.86
C SER A 55 22.00 3.79 -8.86
N GLU A 56 21.47 2.79 -9.58
CA GLU A 56 20.38 3.00 -10.52
C GLU A 56 19.06 3.16 -9.74
N THR A 57 18.50 4.36 -9.76
CA THR A 57 17.25 4.72 -9.08
C THR A 57 16.03 4.64 -10.00
N ASP A 58 16.24 4.56 -11.32
CA ASP A 58 15.15 4.45 -12.28
C ASP A 58 14.71 2.98 -12.45
N PRO A 59 13.49 2.60 -11.98
CA PRO A 59 13.02 1.22 -12.05
C PRO A 59 12.88 0.71 -13.49
N ARG A 60 12.76 1.59 -14.49
CA ARG A 60 12.70 1.21 -15.90
C ARG A 60 14.00 0.63 -16.42
N LYS A 61 15.13 0.99 -15.81
CA LYS A 61 16.47 0.53 -16.18
C LYS A 61 16.94 -0.70 -15.40
N HIS A 62 16.13 -1.17 -14.44
CA HIS A 62 16.49 -2.36 -13.69
C HIS A 62 16.54 -3.60 -14.59
N THR A 63 17.59 -4.39 -14.41
CA THR A 63 17.89 -5.63 -15.16
C THR A 63 18.11 -6.79 -14.20
N GLY A 64 18.38 -8.00 -14.74
CA GLY A 64 18.70 -9.17 -13.95
C GLY A 64 19.91 -9.00 -13.02
N ASP A 65 20.87 -8.14 -13.38
CA ASP A 65 22.05 -7.88 -12.57
C ASP A 65 21.76 -7.14 -11.27
N HIS A 66 20.66 -6.36 -11.26
CA HIS A 66 20.20 -5.63 -10.08
C HIS A 66 19.40 -6.50 -9.11
N VAL A 67 19.04 -7.75 -9.46
CA VAL A 67 18.24 -8.63 -8.59
C VAL A 67 18.95 -8.87 -7.26
N GLY A 68 18.24 -8.61 -6.18
CA GLY A 68 18.72 -8.69 -4.79
C GLY A 68 19.38 -7.40 -4.29
N LEU A 69 19.52 -6.36 -5.12
CA LEU A 69 20.07 -5.08 -4.70
C LEU A 69 18.97 -4.09 -4.31
N TYR A 70 19.27 -3.24 -3.33
CA TYR A 70 18.40 -2.14 -2.91
C TYR A 70 18.67 -0.90 -3.76
N TYR A 71 17.63 -0.25 -4.21
CA TYR A 71 17.68 1.07 -4.84
C TYR A 71 16.90 2.08 -4.00
N THR A 72 17.35 3.32 -4.01
CA THR A 72 16.69 4.43 -3.33
C THR A 72 15.51 4.93 -4.18
N VAL A 73 14.34 5.03 -3.58
CA VAL A 73 13.17 5.67 -4.19
C VAL A 73 13.26 7.16 -3.93
N PRO A 74 13.30 8.02 -4.96
CA PRO A 74 13.29 9.46 -4.81
C PRO A 74 12.04 9.94 -4.04
N GLU A 75 12.17 11.00 -3.25
CA GLU A 75 11.07 11.48 -2.39
C GLU A 75 9.85 11.90 -3.21
N GLU A 76 10.06 12.49 -4.38
CA GLU A 76 9.00 12.86 -5.31
C GLU A 76 8.16 11.66 -5.77
N GLU A 77 8.79 10.50 -5.91
CA GLU A 77 8.14 9.27 -6.34
C GLU A 77 7.52 8.49 -5.17
N MET A 78 7.93 8.81 -3.95
CA MET A 78 7.33 8.18 -2.76
C MET A 78 5.83 8.45 -2.66
N ALA A 79 5.32 9.58 -3.14
CA ALA A 79 3.90 9.89 -3.16
C ALA A 79 3.06 8.82 -3.89
N VAL A 80 3.63 8.19 -4.92
CA VAL A 80 2.96 7.15 -5.73
C VAL A 80 2.73 5.87 -4.94
N ILE A 81 3.67 5.49 -4.06
CA ILE A 81 3.69 4.19 -3.38
C ILE A 81 3.41 4.27 -1.87
N LYS A 82 3.68 5.42 -1.24
CA LYS A 82 3.62 5.60 0.22
C LYS A 82 2.28 5.22 0.83
N THR A 83 1.19 5.68 0.24
CA THR A 83 -0.16 5.46 0.76
C THR A 83 -0.61 4.00 0.71
N GLY A 84 -0.04 3.20 -0.19
CA GLY A 84 -0.27 1.76 -0.28
C GLY A 84 0.68 0.90 0.54
N MET A 85 1.68 1.50 1.19
CA MET A 85 2.62 0.76 2.01
C MET A 85 2.05 0.42 3.38
N HIS A 86 2.33 -0.80 3.83
CA HIS A 86 1.99 -1.21 5.18
C HIS A 86 2.69 -0.30 6.21
N PRO A 87 2.00 0.14 7.29
CA PRO A 87 2.54 1.07 8.29
C PRO A 87 3.89 0.64 8.90
N TRP A 88 4.12 -0.68 8.99
CA TRP A 88 5.38 -1.22 9.48
C TRP A 88 6.57 -0.88 8.57
N HIS A 89 6.40 -0.97 7.23
CA HIS A 89 7.42 -0.58 6.26
C HIS A 89 7.72 0.92 6.32
N LEU A 90 6.69 1.75 6.47
CA LEU A 90 6.86 3.19 6.61
C LEU A 90 7.64 3.55 7.90
N ARG A 91 7.37 2.86 9.00
CA ARG A 91 8.15 3.03 10.24
C ARG A 91 9.61 2.63 10.07
N MET A 92 9.85 1.51 9.39
CA MET A 92 11.21 1.03 9.11
C MET A 92 11.98 2.04 8.24
N MET A 93 11.39 2.52 7.14
CA MET A 93 11.98 3.57 6.29
C MET A 93 12.30 4.84 7.08
N LYS A 94 11.38 5.26 7.97
CA LYS A 94 11.62 6.39 8.86
C LYS A 94 12.77 6.14 9.84
N SER A 95 12.88 4.93 10.41
CA SER A 95 13.96 4.57 11.32
C SER A 95 15.32 4.53 10.61
N PHE A 96 15.34 4.11 9.35
CA PHE A 96 16.54 4.08 8.51
C PHE A 96 16.89 5.45 7.91
N ASN A 97 15.97 6.41 8.01
CA ASN A 97 16.05 7.71 7.33
C ASN A 97 16.30 7.55 5.83
N GLU A 98 15.67 6.55 5.22
CA GLU A 98 15.90 6.18 3.83
C GLU A 98 14.72 5.40 3.27
N SER A 99 14.33 5.71 2.03
CA SER A 99 13.26 5.01 1.30
C SER A 99 13.89 4.11 0.24
N CYS A 100 14.06 2.83 0.56
CA CYS A 100 14.66 1.86 -0.35
C CYS A 100 13.72 0.68 -0.61
N LEU A 101 13.77 0.16 -1.84
CA LEU A 101 13.14 -1.08 -2.25
C LEU A 101 14.17 -2.03 -2.85
N MET A 102 13.98 -3.33 -2.66
CA MET A 102 14.82 -4.35 -3.30
C MET A 102 14.29 -4.66 -4.70
N VAL A 103 15.17 -4.70 -5.68
CA VAL A 103 14.84 -5.20 -7.01
C VAL A 103 14.67 -6.72 -6.97
N ARG A 104 13.51 -7.21 -7.37
CA ARG A 104 13.20 -8.64 -7.36
C ARG A 104 12.79 -9.15 -8.73
N LYS A 105 13.10 -10.44 -8.98
CA LYS A 105 12.78 -11.10 -10.25
C LYS A 105 11.30 -10.96 -10.68
N PRO A 106 10.27 -11.14 -9.81
CA PRO A 106 8.88 -10.98 -10.21
C PRO A 106 8.53 -9.58 -10.75
N ALA A 107 9.15 -8.51 -10.20
CA ALA A 107 8.96 -7.16 -10.71
C ALA A 107 9.56 -6.96 -12.11
N LEU A 108 10.74 -7.54 -12.35
CA LEU A 108 11.38 -7.52 -13.67
C LEU A 108 10.62 -8.37 -14.70
N GLU A 109 10.02 -9.46 -14.27
CA GLU A 109 9.16 -10.29 -15.10
C GLU A 109 7.92 -9.49 -15.55
N LEU A 110 7.22 -8.84 -14.62
CA LEU A 110 6.11 -7.92 -14.95
C LEU A 110 6.55 -6.83 -15.91
N LYS A 111 7.69 -6.16 -15.63
CA LYS A 111 8.25 -5.15 -16.52
C LYS A 111 8.47 -5.72 -17.93
N GLY A 112 9.06 -6.90 -18.04
CA GLY A 112 9.30 -7.57 -19.32
C GLY A 112 8.03 -7.90 -20.11
N TYR A 113 6.91 -8.15 -19.42
CA TYR A 113 5.59 -8.25 -20.07
C TYR A 113 5.09 -6.87 -20.50
N LEU A 114 5.12 -5.88 -19.60
CA LEU A 114 4.63 -4.52 -19.88
C LEU A 114 5.32 -3.89 -21.09
N ASP A 115 6.62 -4.08 -21.24
CA ASP A 115 7.42 -3.55 -22.35
C ASP A 115 7.01 -4.13 -23.73
N LYS A 116 6.38 -5.32 -23.72
CA LYS A 116 5.98 -6.06 -24.95
C LYS A 116 4.48 -5.97 -25.26
N LEU A 117 3.68 -5.40 -24.36
CA LEU A 117 2.23 -5.37 -24.52
C LEU A 117 1.79 -4.44 -25.65
N ASN A 118 0.86 -4.94 -26.46
CA ASN A 118 0.09 -4.10 -27.35
C ASN A 118 -1.19 -3.62 -26.63
N LEU A 119 -1.17 -2.38 -26.18
CA LEU A 119 -2.24 -1.77 -25.39
C LEU A 119 -3.56 -1.56 -26.16
N LYS A 120 -3.57 -1.74 -27.50
CA LYS A 120 -4.80 -1.69 -28.30
C LYS A 120 -5.71 -2.89 -28.12
N HIS A 121 -5.20 -3.97 -27.51
CA HIS A 121 -5.99 -5.15 -27.16
C HIS A 121 -6.73 -4.98 -25.83
N PRO A 122 -7.71 -5.86 -25.56
CA PRO A 122 -8.37 -5.92 -24.25
C PRO A 122 -7.39 -5.99 -23.10
N VAL A 123 -7.75 -5.36 -21.96
CA VAL A 123 -6.89 -5.26 -20.77
C VAL A 123 -6.35 -6.62 -20.33
N PRO A 124 -5.03 -6.85 -20.40
CA PRO A 124 -4.42 -8.04 -19.85
C PRO A 124 -4.44 -7.98 -18.32
N ARG A 125 -4.57 -9.16 -17.69
CA ARG A 125 -4.64 -9.31 -16.24
C ARG A 125 -3.47 -10.14 -15.76
N PHE A 126 -2.74 -9.63 -14.78
CA PHE A 126 -1.66 -10.31 -14.08
C PHE A 126 -2.08 -10.57 -12.64
N LEU A 127 -1.77 -11.74 -12.12
CA LEU A 127 -2.12 -12.12 -10.77
C LEU A 127 -0.88 -12.59 -9.99
N LEU A 128 -0.45 -11.76 -9.03
CA LEU A 128 0.65 -12.10 -8.14
C LEU A 128 0.13 -13.02 -7.02
N TYR A 129 0.83 -14.13 -6.83
CA TYR A 129 0.54 -15.07 -5.77
C TYR A 129 1.81 -15.57 -5.08
N GLY A 130 1.68 -16.12 -3.89
CA GLY A 130 2.79 -16.58 -3.08
C GLY A 130 2.47 -16.43 -1.60
N ARG A 131 3.29 -16.98 -0.74
CA ARG A 131 3.10 -17.01 0.71
C ARG A 131 2.93 -15.59 1.28
N ARG A 132 2.24 -15.51 2.43
CA ARG A 132 2.19 -14.29 3.22
C ARG A 132 3.60 -13.79 3.51
N GLY A 133 3.83 -12.48 3.35
CA GLY A 133 5.13 -11.88 3.63
C GLY A 133 6.19 -12.07 2.55
N SER A 134 5.89 -12.74 1.42
CA SER A 134 6.84 -12.96 0.31
C SER A 134 7.25 -11.69 -0.45
N GLY A 135 6.53 -10.56 -0.26
CA GLY A 135 6.84 -9.28 -0.90
C GLY A 135 5.95 -8.92 -2.10
N LYS A 136 4.76 -9.51 -2.23
CA LYS A 136 3.78 -9.20 -3.30
C LYS A 136 3.49 -7.69 -3.40
N THR A 137 3.13 -7.06 -2.30
CA THR A 137 2.84 -5.61 -2.24
C THR A 137 4.03 -4.76 -2.69
N LEU A 138 5.27 -5.10 -2.27
CA LEU A 138 6.47 -4.36 -2.69
C LEU A 138 6.78 -4.56 -4.19
N THR A 139 6.44 -5.73 -4.74
CA THR A 139 6.51 -6.00 -6.18
C THR A 139 5.52 -5.11 -6.94
N LEU A 140 4.28 -4.95 -6.43
CA LEU A 140 3.30 -4.01 -6.99
C LEU A 140 3.85 -2.57 -6.96
N HIS A 141 4.44 -2.13 -5.85
CA HIS A 141 4.99 -0.78 -5.71
C HIS A 141 6.12 -0.50 -6.70
N HIS A 142 7.05 -1.45 -6.90
CA HIS A 142 8.09 -1.32 -7.92
C HIS A 142 7.50 -1.15 -9.32
N THR A 143 6.49 -1.97 -9.67
CA THR A 143 5.82 -1.89 -10.96
C THR A 143 5.03 -0.59 -11.13
N MET A 144 4.35 -0.12 -10.07
CA MET A 144 3.64 1.16 -10.08
C MET A 144 4.59 2.33 -10.32
N GLN A 145 5.76 2.34 -9.67
CA GLN A 145 6.78 3.36 -9.86
C GLN A 145 7.29 3.36 -11.33
N CYS A 146 7.52 2.16 -11.89
CA CYS A 146 7.94 2.01 -13.29
C CYS A 146 6.89 2.62 -14.25
N CYS A 147 5.62 2.22 -14.12
CA CYS A 147 4.54 2.72 -14.96
C CYS A 147 4.27 4.22 -14.77
N HIS A 148 4.35 4.72 -13.53
CA HIS A 148 4.18 6.14 -13.26
C HIS A 148 5.22 6.99 -14.00
N LYS A 149 6.50 6.55 -14.03
CA LYS A 149 7.57 7.19 -14.81
C LYS A 149 7.34 7.14 -16.32
N ASP A 150 6.63 6.12 -16.80
CA ASP A 150 6.22 6.01 -18.21
C ASP A 150 4.92 6.76 -18.52
N GLY A 151 4.46 7.62 -17.61
CA GLY A 151 3.33 8.50 -17.83
C GLY A 151 1.95 7.86 -17.62
N TRP A 152 1.86 6.64 -17.09
CA TRP A 152 0.58 5.98 -16.83
C TRP A 152 -0.19 6.68 -15.72
N ILE A 153 -1.53 6.61 -15.79
CA ILE A 153 -2.41 6.94 -14.67
C ILE A 153 -2.52 5.71 -13.77
N ILE A 154 -2.29 5.89 -12.48
CA ILE A 154 -2.31 4.81 -11.50
C ILE A 154 -3.66 4.78 -10.79
N VAL A 155 -4.37 3.65 -10.88
CA VAL A 155 -5.62 3.35 -10.18
C VAL A 155 -5.34 2.23 -9.20
N HIS A 156 -5.10 2.57 -7.93
CA HIS A 156 -4.62 1.63 -6.93
C HIS A 156 -5.63 1.42 -5.80
N ALA A 157 -5.94 0.17 -5.51
CA ALA A 157 -6.61 -0.28 -4.29
C ALA A 157 -5.55 -0.91 -3.36
N PRO A 158 -5.05 -0.18 -2.34
CA PRO A 158 -3.91 -0.59 -1.52
C PRO A 158 -4.15 -1.87 -0.73
N TRP A 159 -5.37 -2.05 -0.26
CA TRP A 159 -5.80 -3.25 0.44
C TRP A 159 -7.31 -3.44 0.33
N ALA A 160 -7.72 -4.20 -0.66
CA ALA A 160 -9.13 -4.42 -0.99
C ALA A 160 -9.94 -5.06 0.17
N GLY A 161 -9.28 -5.80 1.07
CA GLY A 161 -9.88 -6.37 2.26
C GLY A 161 -10.49 -5.34 3.21
N GLN A 162 -9.97 -4.10 3.21
CA GLN A 162 -10.52 -3.01 4.02
C GLN A 162 -11.96 -2.69 3.64
N TRP A 163 -12.32 -2.76 2.37
CA TRP A 163 -13.65 -2.35 1.88
C TRP A 163 -14.75 -3.34 2.17
N VAL A 164 -14.43 -4.58 2.46
CA VAL A 164 -15.41 -5.69 2.56
C VAL A 164 -15.55 -6.24 3.96
N ARG A 165 -14.73 -5.77 4.91
CA ARG A 165 -14.78 -6.22 6.31
C ARG A 165 -14.84 -5.06 7.29
N GLY A 166 -15.33 -5.36 8.49
CA GLY A 166 -15.38 -4.40 9.58
C GLY A 166 -16.80 -3.88 9.84
N TRP A 167 -17.24 -4.02 11.06
CA TRP A 167 -18.62 -3.73 11.50
C TRP A 167 -18.80 -2.31 12.05
N TYR A 168 -17.72 -1.52 12.13
CA TYR A 168 -17.77 -0.13 12.63
C TYR A 168 -17.83 0.93 11.52
N LYS A 169 -17.98 0.50 10.27
CA LYS A 169 -17.96 1.45 9.16
C LYS A 169 -19.33 2.03 8.90
N GLU A 170 -19.36 3.30 8.54
CA GLU A 170 -20.54 3.94 8.00
C GLU A 170 -20.83 3.38 6.61
N VAL A 171 -22.01 2.77 6.48
CA VAL A 171 -22.52 2.20 5.23
C VAL A 171 -23.81 2.93 4.89
N ALA A 172 -23.86 3.58 3.74
CA ALA A 172 -25.03 4.26 3.25
C ALA A 172 -25.66 3.50 2.06
N VAL A 173 -26.96 3.61 1.88
CA VAL A 173 -27.60 3.14 0.63
C VAL A 173 -27.16 4.07 -0.50
N SER A 174 -26.76 3.50 -1.63
CA SER A 174 -26.25 4.28 -2.76
C SER A 174 -27.29 5.25 -3.29
N THR A 175 -26.86 6.47 -3.58
CA THR A 175 -27.71 7.50 -4.19
C THR A 175 -28.05 7.18 -5.63
N TYR A 176 -27.20 6.40 -6.31
CA TYR A 176 -27.34 6.04 -7.72
C TYR A 176 -28.16 4.76 -7.93
N LYS A 177 -27.97 3.73 -7.05
CA LYS A 177 -28.68 2.44 -7.15
C LYS A 177 -29.08 1.94 -5.78
N PRO A 178 -30.40 1.74 -5.52
CA PRO A 178 -30.91 1.36 -4.19
C PRO A 178 -30.53 -0.05 -3.74
N ASP A 179 -30.05 -0.91 -4.64
CA ASP A 179 -29.55 -2.27 -4.37
C ASP A 179 -28.06 -2.32 -4.05
N ARG A 180 -27.40 -1.16 -3.91
CA ARG A 180 -26.00 -1.03 -3.58
C ARG A 180 -25.77 -0.21 -2.33
N TYR A 181 -24.58 -0.39 -1.79
CA TYR A 181 -24.15 0.29 -0.59
C TYR A 181 -22.86 1.07 -0.86
N ASP A 182 -22.85 2.31 -0.42
CA ASP A 182 -21.71 3.21 -0.51
C ASP A 182 -20.93 3.20 0.79
N LEU A 183 -19.61 3.37 0.68
CA LEU A 183 -18.68 3.56 1.78
C LEU A 183 -18.10 4.99 1.68
N PRO A 184 -18.76 6.01 2.24
CA PRO A 184 -18.37 7.40 2.02
C PRO A 184 -16.94 7.70 2.48
N ALA A 185 -16.57 7.22 3.68
CA ALA A 185 -15.23 7.44 4.24
C ALA A 185 -14.13 6.74 3.44
N ASP A 186 -14.30 5.44 3.12
CA ASP A 186 -13.32 4.68 2.32
C ASP A 186 -13.19 5.25 0.90
N SER A 187 -14.29 5.74 0.33
CA SER A 187 -14.29 6.39 -1.00
C SER A 187 -13.54 7.73 -0.97
N ALA A 188 -13.72 8.54 0.07
CA ALA A 188 -12.98 9.79 0.26
C ALA A 188 -11.48 9.53 0.51
N GLU A 189 -11.15 8.52 1.29
CA GLU A 189 -9.76 8.05 1.47
C GLU A 189 -9.15 7.66 0.14
N TRP A 190 -9.87 6.88 -0.66
CA TRP A 190 -9.41 6.49 -1.99
C TRP A 190 -9.24 7.69 -2.93
N LEU A 191 -10.15 8.66 -2.94
CA LEU A 191 -10.02 9.89 -3.74
C LEU A 191 -8.75 10.68 -3.35
N THR A 192 -8.47 10.78 -2.07
CA THR A 192 -7.24 11.42 -1.55
C THR A 192 -6.00 10.68 -2.01
N HIS A 193 -6.01 9.35 -1.94
CA HIS A 193 -4.95 8.48 -2.39
C HIS A 193 -4.73 8.60 -3.91
N PHE A 194 -5.79 8.51 -4.70
CA PHE A 194 -5.74 8.63 -6.16
C PHE A 194 -5.17 9.99 -6.60
N ARG A 195 -5.57 11.08 -5.93
CA ARG A 195 -5.02 12.42 -6.16
C ARG A 195 -3.51 12.47 -5.89
N ALA A 196 -3.06 11.94 -4.78
CA ALA A 196 -1.65 11.93 -4.40
C ALA A 196 -0.79 11.12 -5.40
N GLN A 197 -1.31 9.99 -5.91
CA GLN A 197 -0.60 9.14 -6.86
C GLN A 197 -0.48 9.73 -8.26
N ASN A 198 -1.41 10.59 -8.66
CA ASN A 198 -1.49 11.15 -10.02
C ASN A 198 -1.33 12.68 -10.02
N LEU A 199 -0.65 13.22 -9.02
CA LEU A 199 -0.42 14.65 -8.89
C LEU A 199 0.16 15.26 -10.19
N GLY A 200 -0.38 16.39 -10.62
CA GLY A 200 0.04 17.09 -11.83
C GLY A 200 -0.63 16.62 -13.14
N LYS A 201 -1.27 15.43 -13.14
CA LYS A 201 -1.94 14.90 -14.37
C LYS A 201 -3.46 15.12 -14.35
N LEU A 202 -4.06 15.24 -13.17
CA LEU A 202 -5.53 15.24 -12.98
C LEU A 202 -6.21 16.52 -13.49
N SER A 203 -5.51 17.63 -13.53
CA SER A 203 -6.01 18.90 -14.07
C SER A 203 -6.17 18.87 -15.61
N GLU A 204 -5.38 18.03 -16.29
CA GLU A 204 -5.42 17.87 -17.75
C GLU A 204 -6.54 16.90 -18.18
N LEU A 205 -6.90 15.95 -17.32
CA LEU A 205 -7.98 14.99 -17.56
C LEU A 205 -9.32 15.66 -17.32
N LYS A 206 -10.21 15.61 -18.31
CA LYS A 206 -11.53 16.28 -18.29
C LYS A 206 -12.64 15.29 -18.57
N THR A 207 -13.81 15.49 -17.99
CA THR A 207 -14.98 14.66 -18.24
C THR A 207 -15.44 14.75 -19.70
N THR A 208 -15.86 13.63 -20.25
CA THR A 208 -16.46 13.52 -21.60
C THR A 208 -17.97 13.65 -21.57
N SER A 209 -18.59 13.49 -20.40
CA SER A 209 -20.03 13.52 -20.21
C SER A 209 -20.41 14.43 -19.05
N GLU A 210 -21.68 14.90 -19.05
CA GLU A 210 -22.26 15.60 -17.91
C GLU A 210 -22.67 14.63 -16.82
N TYR A 211 -22.45 15.00 -15.56
CA TYR A 211 -22.82 14.22 -14.36
C TYR A 211 -23.64 15.07 -13.41
N ILE A 212 -24.85 14.63 -13.07
CA ILE A 212 -25.78 15.34 -12.20
C ILE A 212 -25.78 14.66 -10.83
N TRP A 213 -25.30 15.39 -9.80
CA TRP A 213 -25.26 14.92 -8.41
C TRP A 213 -26.57 15.22 -7.69
N THR A 214 -27.06 16.45 -7.87
CA THR A 214 -28.33 16.95 -7.32
C THR A 214 -28.99 17.88 -8.32
N LYS A 215 -30.20 18.35 -8.01
CA LYS A 215 -30.89 19.36 -8.83
C LYS A 215 -30.09 20.67 -9.02
N ARG A 216 -29.14 20.95 -8.15
CA ARG A 216 -28.36 22.20 -8.13
C ARG A 216 -26.87 22.00 -8.40
N GLU A 217 -26.36 20.80 -8.24
CA GLU A 217 -24.94 20.48 -8.35
C GLU A 217 -24.74 19.47 -9.47
N LYS A 218 -23.94 19.85 -10.47
CA LYS A 218 -23.60 19.01 -11.63
C LYS A 218 -22.16 19.25 -12.02
N ALA A 219 -21.55 18.27 -12.66
CA ALA A 219 -20.27 18.40 -13.36
C ALA A 219 -20.57 18.46 -14.85
N GLU A 220 -20.22 19.55 -15.51
CA GLU A 220 -20.42 19.74 -16.95
C GLU A 220 -19.35 18.97 -17.73
N VAL A 221 -19.60 18.78 -19.02
CA VAL A 221 -18.57 18.27 -19.94
C VAL A 221 -17.35 19.18 -19.90
N GLY A 222 -16.17 18.61 -19.74
CA GLY A 222 -14.92 19.37 -19.63
C GLY A 222 -14.52 19.73 -18.19
N THR A 223 -15.30 19.33 -17.17
CA THR A 223 -14.90 19.46 -15.75
C THR A 223 -13.65 18.64 -15.49
N SER A 224 -12.64 19.22 -14.81
CA SER A 224 -11.40 18.50 -14.50
C SER A 224 -11.60 17.38 -13.47
N PHE A 225 -10.76 16.35 -13.52
CA PHE A 225 -10.80 15.27 -12.51
C PHE A 225 -10.50 15.81 -11.11
N GLU A 226 -9.67 16.83 -11.01
CA GLU A 226 -9.36 17.44 -9.73
C GLU A 226 -10.58 18.12 -9.10
N GLU A 227 -11.43 18.78 -9.89
CA GLU A 227 -12.69 19.36 -9.41
C GLU A 227 -13.68 18.29 -8.93
N ILE A 228 -13.77 17.14 -9.63
CA ILE A 228 -14.60 16.01 -9.19
C ILE A 228 -14.10 15.43 -7.87
N ILE A 229 -12.77 15.30 -7.71
CA ILE A 229 -12.17 14.83 -6.45
C ILE A 229 -12.48 15.82 -5.32
N ASN A 230 -12.27 17.12 -5.56
CA ASN A 230 -12.55 18.15 -4.56
C ASN A 230 -14.04 18.18 -4.16
N PHE A 231 -14.93 17.98 -5.12
CA PHE A 231 -16.37 17.84 -4.84
C PHE A 231 -16.64 16.62 -3.94
N GLY A 232 -16.11 15.43 -4.30
CA GLY A 232 -16.29 14.20 -3.52
C GLY A 232 -15.72 14.30 -2.11
N LEU A 233 -14.60 15.03 -1.93
CA LEU A 233 -14.00 15.26 -0.62
C LEU A 233 -14.78 16.28 0.22
N SER A 234 -15.38 17.28 -0.40
CA SER A 234 -16.23 18.28 0.28
C SER A 234 -17.63 17.76 0.61
N ARG A 235 -18.10 16.79 -0.14
CA ARG A 235 -19.44 16.20 -0.06
C ARG A 235 -19.36 14.68 0.10
N LEU A 236 -18.99 14.20 1.28
CA LEU A 236 -18.74 12.77 1.56
C LEU A 236 -19.85 11.84 1.07
N LYS A 237 -21.10 12.30 1.13
CA LYS A 237 -22.26 11.53 0.62
C LYS A 237 -22.11 11.10 -0.84
N PHE A 238 -21.43 11.90 -1.68
CA PHE A 238 -21.25 11.64 -3.10
C PHE A 238 -19.84 11.11 -3.44
N SER A 239 -18.98 10.87 -2.45
CA SER A 239 -17.63 10.41 -2.71
C SER A 239 -17.58 9.09 -3.48
N SER A 240 -18.49 8.13 -3.18
CA SER A 240 -18.60 6.87 -3.91
C SER A 240 -19.03 7.06 -5.37
N ASP A 241 -19.92 7.99 -5.63
CA ASP A 241 -20.36 8.34 -6.99
C ASP A 241 -19.22 9.00 -7.76
N CYS A 242 -18.46 9.91 -7.12
CA CYS A 242 -17.27 10.54 -7.72
C CYS A 242 -16.23 9.49 -8.13
N VAL A 243 -15.96 8.48 -7.27
CA VAL A 243 -15.09 7.36 -7.64
C VAL A 243 -15.63 6.65 -8.88
N GLY A 244 -16.91 6.35 -8.92
CA GLY A 244 -17.57 5.71 -10.06
C GLY A 244 -17.42 6.50 -11.36
N VAL A 245 -17.59 7.82 -11.29
CA VAL A 245 -17.42 8.73 -12.44
C VAL A 245 -15.96 8.73 -12.92
N LEU A 246 -14.99 8.92 -12.02
CA LEU A 246 -13.58 8.95 -12.38
C LEU A 246 -13.15 7.64 -13.07
N LEU A 247 -13.51 6.48 -12.50
CA LEU A 247 -13.15 5.19 -13.08
C LEU A 247 -13.84 4.93 -14.43
N LYS A 248 -15.09 5.41 -14.60
CA LYS A 248 -15.77 5.34 -15.88
C LYS A 248 -15.09 6.22 -16.93
N GLU A 249 -14.80 7.47 -16.60
CA GLU A 249 -14.13 8.42 -17.50
C GLU A 249 -12.73 7.94 -17.91
N LEU A 250 -11.96 7.36 -16.97
CA LEU A 250 -10.65 6.79 -17.29
C LEU A 250 -10.74 5.69 -18.35
N ARG A 251 -11.76 4.83 -18.29
CA ARG A 251 -11.98 3.80 -19.32
C ARG A 251 -12.34 4.41 -20.66
N VAL A 252 -13.24 5.39 -20.68
CA VAL A 252 -13.64 6.09 -21.91
C VAL A 252 -12.44 6.78 -22.55
N GLN A 253 -11.62 7.49 -21.76
CA GLN A 253 -10.44 8.17 -22.28
C GLN A 253 -9.32 7.21 -22.70
N ALA A 254 -9.17 6.08 -22.01
CA ALA A 254 -8.27 5.03 -22.43
C ALA A 254 -8.63 4.52 -23.83
N GLU A 255 -9.90 4.23 -24.09
CA GLU A 255 -10.38 3.75 -25.38
C GLU A 255 -10.34 4.81 -26.48
N THR A 256 -10.72 6.05 -26.17
CA THR A 256 -10.88 7.12 -27.18
C THR A 256 -9.60 7.92 -27.45
N GLN A 257 -8.77 8.12 -26.43
CA GLN A 257 -7.58 8.96 -26.50
C GLN A 257 -6.27 8.17 -26.33
N GLY A 258 -6.35 6.85 -26.06
CA GLY A 258 -5.18 6.02 -25.81
C GLY A 258 -4.48 6.32 -24.48
N LEU A 259 -5.22 6.85 -23.49
CA LEU A 259 -4.68 7.12 -22.16
C LEU A 259 -4.24 5.80 -21.51
N LYS A 260 -2.97 5.72 -21.07
CA LYS A 260 -2.44 4.54 -20.43
C LYS A 260 -2.88 4.48 -18.97
N VAL A 261 -3.59 3.43 -18.58
CA VAL A 261 -4.11 3.25 -17.22
C VAL A 261 -3.60 1.94 -16.61
N LEU A 262 -2.95 2.05 -15.46
CA LEU A 262 -2.56 0.89 -14.65
C LEU A 262 -3.54 0.72 -13.49
N VAL A 263 -4.24 -0.41 -13.47
CA VAL A 263 -5.13 -0.81 -12.36
C VAL A 263 -4.38 -1.78 -11.46
N VAL A 264 -4.21 -1.43 -10.20
CA VAL A 264 -3.53 -2.27 -9.20
C VAL A 264 -4.47 -2.58 -8.06
N VAL A 265 -4.67 -3.86 -7.75
CA VAL A 265 -5.52 -4.27 -6.63
C VAL A 265 -4.74 -5.23 -5.74
N ASP A 266 -4.38 -4.77 -4.53
CA ASP A 266 -3.81 -5.66 -3.53
C ASP A 266 -4.92 -6.37 -2.75
N SER A 267 -4.75 -7.67 -2.54
CA SER A 267 -5.73 -8.55 -1.89
C SER A 267 -7.05 -8.67 -2.68
N VAL A 268 -6.99 -8.81 -4.00
CA VAL A 268 -8.15 -8.87 -4.91
C VAL A 268 -9.16 -9.97 -4.57
N ASN A 269 -8.71 -11.06 -3.95
CA ASN A 269 -9.58 -12.14 -3.49
C ASN A 269 -10.65 -11.64 -2.51
N ALA A 270 -10.40 -10.55 -1.77
CA ALA A 270 -11.41 -9.91 -0.93
C ALA A 270 -12.72 -9.52 -1.66
N PHE A 271 -12.64 -9.29 -2.98
CA PHE A 271 -13.82 -8.95 -3.79
C PHE A 271 -14.76 -10.13 -4.04
N TYR A 272 -14.30 -11.35 -3.82
CA TYR A 272 -15.01 -12.60 -4.14
C TYR A 272 -15.27 -13.47 -2.92
N VAL A 273 -14.54 -13.26 -1.83
CA VAL A 273 -14.67 -14.03 -0.59
C VAL A 273 -15.89 -13.58 0.21
N GLN A 274 -16.68 -14.52 0.68
CA GLN A 274 -17.71 -14.28 1.69
C GLN A 274 -17.07 -14.42 3.09
N TRP A 275 -17.02 -13.31 3.80
CA TRP A 275 -16.55 -13.28 5.18
C TRP A 275 -17.55 -13.92 6.14
N ASN A 276 -17.07 -14.51 7.23
CA ASN A 276 -17.91 -15.00 8.30
C ASN A 276 -18.70 -13.84 8.96
N GLN A 277 -19.76 -14.18 9.71
CA GLN A 277 -20.65 -13.18 10.31
C GLN A 277 -19.95 -12.18 11.24
N GLN A 278 -18.81 -12.55 11.84
CA GLN A 278 -18.07 -11.68 12.75
C GLN A 278 -17.25 -10.63 12.02
N ASN A 279 -16.67 -10.98 10.88
CA ASN A 279 -15.75 -10.13 10.11
C ASN A 279 -16.43 -9.40 8.95
N ALA A 280 -17.61 -9.85 8.51
CA ALA A 280 -18.32 -9.27 7.39
C ALA A 280 -18.80 -7.83 7.67
N LEU A 281 -18.75 -7.00 6.62
CA LEU A 281 -19.38 -5.69 6.63
C LEU A 281 -20.90 -5.85 6.75
N LYS A 282 -21.55 -4.98 7.53
CA LYS A 282 -22.99 -5.00 7.76
C LYS A 282 -23.61 -3.65 7.45
N ASN A 283 -24.83 -3.65 6.95
CA ASN A 283 -25.63 -2.44 6.77
C ASN A 283 -26.21 -1.93 8.11
N MET A 284 -26.95 -0.84 8.07
CA MET A 284 -27.62 -0.24 9.25
C MET A 284 -28.59 -1.20 9.93
N GLU A 285 -29.17 -2.14 9.19
CA GLU A 285 -30.09 -3.17 9.69
C GLU A 285 -29.34 -4.42 10.23
N LYS A 286 -28.01 -4.34 10.33
CA LYS A 286 -27.12 -5.47 10.73
C LYS A 286 -27.14 -6.67 9.77
N LYS A 287 -27.66 -6.49 8.55
CA LYS A 287 -27.59 -7.51 7.50
C LYS A 287 -26.17 -7.52 6.93
N GLN A 288 -25.61 -8.72 6.76
CA GLN A 288 -24.31 -8.93 6.14
C GLN A 288 -24.35 -8.52 4.64
N LEU A 289 -23.38 -7.75 4.20
CA LEU A 289 -23.22 -7.34 2.82
C LEU A 289 -22.28 -8.26 2.08
N ARG A 290 -22.63 -8.57 0.83
CA ARG A 290 -21.73 -9.25 -0.10
C ARG A 290 -20.79 -8.23 -0.73
N PRO A 291 -19.54 -8.59 -1.07
CA PRO A 291 -18.61 -7.66 -1.72
C PRO A 291 -19.19 -7.00 -2.98
N GLY A 292 -19.96 -7.74 -3.80
CA GLY A 292 -20.58 -7.22 -5.01
C GLY A 292 -21.67 -6.16 -4.81
N GLU A 293 -22.24 -6.06 -3.60
CA GLU A 293 -23.24 -5.04 -3.23
C GLU A 293 -22.59 -3.70 -2.89
N ILE A 294 -21.26 -3.65 -2.70
CA ILE A 294 -20.50 -2.44 -2.35
C ILE A 294 -20.14 -1.69 -3.64
N SER A 295 -20.56 -0.44 -3.77
CA SER A 295 -20.35 0.39 -4.97
C SER A 295 -18.87 0.52 -5.32
N LEU A 296 -17.99 0.69 -4.33
CA LEU A 296 -16.54 0.80 -4.52
C LEU A 296 -15.96 -0.49 -5.13
N VAL A 297 -16.29 -1.65 -4.57
CA VAL A 297 -15.89 -2.96 -5.09
C VAL A 297 -16.43 -3.19 -6.51
N HIS A 298 -17.70 -2.86 -6.73
CA HIS A 298 -18.33 -3.01 -8.04
C HIS A 298 -17.61 -2.18 -9.12
N ASN A 299 -17.24 -0.95 -8.82
CA ASN A 299 -16.52 -0.08 -9.74
C ASN A 299 -15.13 -0.64 -10.06
N PHE A 300 -14.42 -1.17 -9.07
CA PHE A 300 -13.12 -1.83 -9.30
C PHE A 300 -13.27 -3.15 -10.08
N LYS A 301 -14.28 -3.97 -9.82
CA LYS A 301 -14.57 -5.17 -10.64
C LYS A 301 -14.75 -4.81 -12.13
N LYS A 302 -15.35 -3.65 -12.44
CA LYS A 302 -15.44 -3.15 -13.82
C LYS A 302 -14.09 -2.76 -14.41
N MET A 303 -13.18 -2.20 -13.61
CA MET A 303 -11.82 -1.90 -14.06
C MET A 303 -10.99 -3.16 -14.34
N LEU A 304 -11.30 -4.26 -13.66
CA LEU A 304 -10.67 -5.57 -13.88
C LEU A 304 -11.26 -6.34 -15.08
N SER A 305 -12.38 -5.87 -15.63
CA SER A 305 -12.99 -6.50 -16.82
C SER A 305 -12.13 -6.26 -18.06
N PRO A 306 -12.00 -7.26 -18.97
CA PRO A 306 -11.26 -7.13 -20.23
C PRO A 306 -12.03 -6.34 -21.31
N THR A 307 -13.11 -5.65 -20.95
CA THR A 307 -14.03 -5.00 -21.92
C THR A 307 -13.53 -3.66 -22.45
N TRP A 308 -12.35 -3.20 -22.09
CA TRP A 308 -11.74 -1.95 -22.49
C TRP A 308 -10.27 -2.13 -22.87
N SER A 309 -9.62 -1.10 -23.46
CA SER A 309 -8.26 -1.15 -23.98
C SER A 309 -7.37 -0.04 -23.40
N HIS A 310 -6.08 -0.05 -23.74
CA HIS A 310 -5.06 0.90 -23.24
C HIS A 310 -4.86 0.89 -21.72
N GLY A 311 -5.24 -0.22 -21.07
CA GLY A 311 -4.99 -0.46 -19.65
C GLY A 311 -4.28 -1.77 -19.39
N VAL A 312 -3.84 -1.94 -18.16
CA VAL A 312 -3.31 -3.19 -17.60
C VAL A 312 -3.86 -3.35 -16.19
N ALA A 313 -4.27 -4.55 -15.82
CA ALA A 313 -4.68 -4.88 -14.46
C ALA A 313 -3.64 -5.80 -13.81
N ILE A 314 -3.08 -5.38 -12.67
CA ILE A 314 -2.15 -6.17 -11.88
C ILE A 314 -2.74 -6.37 -10.49
N CYS A 315 -3.06 -7.60 -10.16
CA CYS A 315 -3.69 -7.96 -8.89
C CYS A 315 -2.74 -8.79 -8.03
N ALA A 316 -2.89 -8.73 -6.72
CA ALA A 316 -2.27 -9.68 -5.81
C ALA A 316 -3.34 -10.37 -4.96
N VAL A 317 -3.18 -11.66 -4.74
CA VAL A 317 -3.98 -12.41 -3.75
C VAL A 317 -3.28 -12.43 -2.40
N SER A 318 -4.05 -12.44 -1.32
CA SER A 318 -3.54 -12.47 0.04
C SER A 318 -4.31 -13.44 0.91
N GLU A 319 -3.59 -14.27 1.65
CA GLU A 319 -4.17 -15.16 2.68
C GLU A 319 -4.92 -14.36 3.74
N GLU A 320 -4.48 -13.15 4.07
CA GLU A 320 -5.12 -12.27 5.07
C GLU A 320 -6.49 -11.74 4.65
N ALA A 321 -6.78 -11.76 3.35
CA ALA A 321 -8.08 -11.38 2.80
C ALA A 321 -9.06 -12.55 2.75
N ASN A 322 -8.79 -13.63 3.45
CA ASN A 322 -9.70 -14.75 3.71
C ASN A 322 -9.91 -14.93 5.21
N ASP A 323 -10.97 -15.64 5.61
CA ASP A 323 -11.17 -16.06 6.98
C ASP A 323 -10.04 -17.00 7.43
N GLU A 324 -9.80 -17.09 8.73
CA GLU A 324 -8.63 -17.81 9.29
C GLU A 324 -8.60 -19.29 8.94
N ASP A 325 -9.77 -19.93 8.87
CA ASP A 325 -9.97 -21.32 8.46
C ASP A 325 -9.71 -21.59 6.96
N LYS A 326 -9.50 -20.54 6.16
CA LYS A 326 -9.25 -20.57 4.72
C LYS A 326 -7.90 -19.99 4.33
N ARG A 327 -6.87 -20.25 5.12
CA ARG A 327 -5.50 -19.73 4.91
C ARG A 327 -4.44 -20.83 4.80
N GLU A 328 -4.85 -22.04 4.44
CA GLU A 328 -3.96 -23.20 4.37
C GLU A 328 -3.06 -23.18 3.14
N ASP A 329 -3.52 -22.57 2.02
CA ASP A 329 -2.80 -22.50 0.76
C ASP A 329 -2.80 -21.08 0.19
N PHE A 330 -1.78 -20.77 -0.59
CA PHE A 330 -1.58 -19.47 -1.25
C PHE A 330 -1.82 -19.51 -2.76
N THR A 331 -2.30 -20.63 -3.30
CA THR A 331 -2.57 -20.76 -4.73
C THR A 331 -3.75 -19.89 -5.17
N PRO A 332 -3.74 -19.37 -6.41
CA PRO A 332 -4.80 -18.52 -6.93
C PRO A 332 -6.20 -19.13 -6.82
N ILE A 333 -6.35 -20.38 -7.19
CA ILE A 333 -7.65 -21.06 -7.19
C ILE A 333 -8.21 -21.20 -5.76
N TYR A 334 -7.34 -21.50 -4.80
CA TYR A 334 -7.72 -21.62 -3.40
C TYR A 334 -8.17 -20.28 -2.80
N LEU A 335 -7.39 -19.22 -3.02
CA LEU A 335 -7.66 -17.90 -2.43
C LEU A 335 -8.80 -17.15 -3.11
N LEU A 336 -8.96 -17.28 -4.42
CA LEU A 336 -10.03 -16.63 -5.18
C LEU A 336 -11.37 -17.37 -5.07
N GLY A 337 -11.31 -18.68 -4.80
CA GLY A 337 -12.46 -19.55 -4.97
C GLY A 337 -12.90 -19.64 -6.44
N GLN A 338 -13.95 -20.40 -6.72
CA GLN A 338 -14.45 -20.58 -8.07
C GLN A 338 -14.92 -19.26 -8.70
N GLU A 339 -15.75 -18.48 -8.00
CA GLU A 339 -16.28 -17.20 -8.51
C GLU A 339 -15.16 -16.22 -8.89
N GLY A 340 -14.17 -16.04 -8.01
CA GLY A 340 -13.08 -15.11 -8.26
C GLY A 340 -12.14 -15.57 -9.35
N PHE A 341 -11.90 -16.88 -9.43
CA PHE A 341 -11.05 -17.45 -10.48
C PHE A 341 -11.69 -17.27 -11.85
N GLU A 342 -12.96 -17.65 -12.03
CA GLU A 342 -13.71 -17.49 -13.27
C GLU A 342 -13.87 -16.00 -13.69
N ALA A 343 -14.05 -15.10 -12.71
CA ALA A 343 -14.18 -13.67 -12.98
C ALA A 343 -12.87 -13.02 -13.47
N LEU A 344 -11.72 -13.54 -13.06
CA LEU A 344 -10.41 -13.03 -13.47
C LEU A 344 -9.79 -13.80 -14.64
N ASP A 345 -10.29 -14.98 -14.98
CA ASP A 345 -9.81 -15.78 -16.12
C ASP A 345 -10.15 -15.08 -17.47
N PRO A 346 -9.20 -15.05 -18.45
CA PRO A 346 -7.81 -15.46 -18.39
C PRO A 346 -6.91 -14.43 -17.72
N PHE A 347 -5.97 -14.88 -16.89
CA PHE A 347 -4.94 -14.05 -16.29
C PHE A 347 -3.56 -14.71 -16.38
N ILE A 348 -2.50 -13.94 -16.30
CA ILE A 348 -1.12 -14.42 -16.27
C ILE A 348 -0.67 -14.50 -14.80
N PRO A 349 -0.45 -15.73 -14.26
CA PRO A 349 0.00 -15.88 -12.88
C PRO A 349 1.48 -15.53 -12.74
N ILE A 350 1.82 -14.70 -11.75
CA ILE A 350 3.19 -14.31 -11.39
C ILE A 350 3.48 -14.83 -9.99
N TYR A 351 4.35 -15.79 -9.86
CA TYR A 351 4.76 -16.31 -8.58
C TYR A 351 5.78 -15.39 -7.89
N VAL A 352 5.49 -15.00 -6.65
CA VAL A 352 6.38 -14.22 -5.79
C VAL A 352 6.92 -15.15 -4.70
N PRO A 353 8.10 -15.76 -4.89
CA PRO A 353 8.70 -16.67 -3.92
C PRO A 353 9.20 -15.95 -2.68
N ASP A 354 9.55 -16.69 -1.63
CA ASP A 354 10.40 -16.21 -0.55
C ASP A 354 11.78 -15.83 -1.11
N TYR A 355 12.63 -15.17 -0.31
CA TYR A 355 13.94 -14.74 -0.78
C TYR A 355 14.81 -15.93 -1.23
N THR A 356 15.53 -15.75 -2.31
CA THR A 356 16.70 -16.58 -2.62
C THR A 356 17.79 -16.34 -1.56
N GLU A 357 18.77 -17.21 -1.48
CA GLU A 357 19.89 -17.03 -0.54
C GLU A 357 20.60 -15.68 -0.76
N LYS A 358 20.84 -15.32 -2.04
CA LYS A 358 21.42 -14.02 -2.43
C LYS A 358 20.57 -12.83 -1.94
N GLU A 359 19.26 -12.89 -2.13
CA GLU A 359 18.34 -11.82 -1.69
C GLU A 359 18.29 -11.72 -0.16
N ALA A 360 18.23 -12.86 0.54
CA ALA A 360 18.22 -12.88 2.00
C ALA A 360 19.51 -12.33 2.58
N LEU A 361 20.65 -12.74 2.04
CA LEU A 361 21.97 -12.22 2.47
C LEU A 361 22.09 -10.72 2.20
N SER A 362 21.67 -10.25 1.03
CA SER A 362 21.63 -8.82 0.70
C SER A 362 20.73 -8.03 1.66
N ASN A 363 19.58 -8.58 2.04
CA ASN A 363 18.68 -7.96 3.02
C ASN A 363 19.31 -7.86 4.41
N ILE A 364 19.95 -8.94 4.89
CA ILE A 364 20.65 -8.93 6.18
C ILE A 364 21.80 -7.90 6.17
N ASN A 365 22.60 -7.86 5.10
CA ASN A 365 23.68 -6.87 4.95
C ASN A 365 23.14 -5.44 4.91
N TYR A 366 21.99 -5.20 4.28
CA TYR A 366 21.32 -3.91 4.31
C TYR A 366 20.90 -3.52 5.74
N TYR A 367 20.39 -4.47 6.54
CA TYR A 367 20.04 -4.23 7.94
C TYR A 367 21.27 -3.99 8.83
N ILE A 368 22.37 -4.65 8.56
CA ILE A 368 23.66 -4.38 9.24
C ILE A 368 24.15 -2.97 8.88
N ASP A 369 24.12 -2.59 7.59
CA ASP A 369 24.51 -1.25 7.12
C ASP A 369 23.66 -0.12 7.76
N ARG A 370 22.38 -0.40 8.05
CA ARG A 370 21.48 0.53 8.74
C ARG A 370 21.55 0.45 10.28
N ASN A 371 22.45 -0.32 10.85
CA ASN A 371 22.54 -0.58 12.30
C ASN A 371 21.23 -1.11 12.90
N TRP A 372 20.43 -1.82 12.10
CA TRP A 372 19.20 -2.46 12.56
C TRP A 372 19.50 -3.75 13.33
N ILE A 373 20.47 -4.53 12.88
CA ILE A 373 21.06 -5.66 13.60
C ILE A 373 22.21 -5.12 14.43
N GLN A 374 22.04 -5.02 15.74
CA GLN A 374 23.02 -4.48 16.66
C GLN A 374 23.88 -5.59 17.29
N ASN A 375 23.33 -6.79 17.45
CA ASN A 375 24.02 -7.93 17.99
C ASN A 375 25.19 -8.35 17.09
N ASP A 376 26.40 -8.45 17.67
CA ASP A 376 27.61 -8.79 16.92
C ASP A 376 27.59 -10.23 16.37
N TYR A 377 26.95 -11.17 17.06
CA TYR A 377 26.78 -12.52 16.53
C TYR A 377 25.93 -12.51 15.24
N GLY A 378 24.86 -11.71 15.17
CA GLY A 378 24.04 -11.58 13.96
C GLY A 378 24.78 -11.02 12.74
N LYS A 379 25.96 -10.41 12.94
CA LYS A 379 26.81 -9.90 11.87
C LYS A 379 27.77 -10.95 11.33
N THR A 380 28.01 -12.04 12.07
CA THR A 380 28.88 -13.15 11.65
C THR A 380 28.25 -13.98 10.55
N ASP A 381 29.01 -14.74 9.78
CA ASP A 381 28.49 -15.61 8.74
C ASP A 381 27.62 -16.75 9.28
N GLU A 382 27.91 -17.23 10.50
CA GLU A 382 27.09 -18.19 11.23
C GLU A 382 25.75 -17.56 11.59
N GLY A 383 25.73 -16.38 12.21
CA GLY A 383 24.54 -15.66 12.58
C GLY A 383 23.66 -15.31 11.38
N LYS A 384 24.24 -14.90 10.24
CA LYS A 384 23.51 -14.66 9.00
C LYS A 384 22.83 -15.94 8.49
N ARG A 385 23.52 -17.09 8.53
CA ARG A 385 22.94 -18.39 8.15
C ARG A 385 21.80 -18.79 9.08
N GLU A 386 21.96 -18.57 10.39
CA GLU A 386 20.90 -18.82 11.37
C GLU A 386 19.67 -17.94 11.11
N LEU A 387 19.85 -16.65 10.88
CA LEU A 387 18.76 -15.74 10.53
C LEU A 387 18.00 -16.19 9.28
N MET A 388 18.72 -16.61 8.24
CA MET A 388 18.10 -17.14 7.02
C MET A 388 17.33 -18.43 7.30
N PHE A 389 17.85 -19.31 8.15
CA PHE A 389 17.21 -20.57 8.51
C PHE A 389 15.94 -20.34 9.33
N VAL A 390 16.01 -19.57 10.42
CA VAL A 390 14.88 -19.32 11.34
C VAL A 390 13.74 -18.56 10.63
N SER A 391 14.09 -17.61 9.76
CA SER A 391 13.09 -16.89 8.95
C SER A 391 12.51 -17.72 7.81
N ASN A 392 13.08 -18.87 7.50
CA ASN A 392 12.84 -19.64 6.28
C ASN A 392 12.98 -18.76 5.02
N ARG A 393 13.85 -17.78 5.07
CA ARG A 393 14.06 -16.75 4.02
C ARG A 393 12.80 -15.99 3.62
N ASN A 394 11.73 -16.04 4.43
CA ASN A 394 10.54 -15.25 4.19
C ASN A 394 10.83 -13.77 4.53
N PRO A 395 10.63 -12.83 3.60
CA PRO A 395 10.98 -11.41 3.78
C PRO A 395 10.39 -10.78 5.04
N PHE A 396 9.12 -11.04 5.33
CA PHE A 396 8.44 -10.47 6.49
C PHE A 396 8.94 -11.06 7.81
N ASN A 397 9.13 -12.39 7.86
CA ASN A 397 9.66 -13.05 9.05
C ASN A 397 11.09 -12.61 9.35
N LEU A 398 11.93 -12.52 8.33
CA LEU A 398 13.30 -12.04 8.46
C LEU A 398 13.34 -10.63 9.03
N ALA A 399 12.55 -9.73 8.48
CA ALA A 399 12.47 -8.37 8.96
C ALA A 399 11.94 -8.27 10.41
N LYS A 400 10.98 -9.12 10.78
CA LYS A 400 10.42 -9.17 12.14
C LYS A 400 11.44 -9.70 13.17
N ILE A 401 12.22 -10.72 12.80
CA ILE A 401 13.28 -11.28 13.66
C ILE A 401 14.39 -10.23 13.84
N CYS A 402 14.85 -9.64 12.76
CA CYS A 402 15.93 -8.63 12.81
C CYS A 402 15.52 -7.36 13.58
N ALA A 403 14.22 -7.05 13.71
CA ALA A 403 13.74 -5.91 14.50
C ALA A 403 13.91 -6.07 16.02
N GLN A 404 14.32 -7.25 16.49
CA GLN A 404 14.49 -7.58 17.90
C GLN A 404 15.97 -7.77 18.28
N LEU A 405 16.87 -7.65 17.32
CA LEU A 405 18.32 -7.89 17.47
C LEU A 405 19.13 -6.60 17.40
#